data_abc81aed2597fcc3f06a55776a85b869
#
_entry.id   abc81aed2597fcc3f06a55776a85b869
#
_cell.length_a   1.000
_cell.length_b   1.000
_cell.length_c   1.000
_cell.angle_alpha   90.00
_cell.angle_beta   90.00
_cell.angle_gamma   90.00
#
_symmetry.space_group_name_H-M   'P 1'
#
loop_
_entity.id
_entity.type
_entity.pdbx_description
1 polymer ?
#
loop_
_entity_poly.entity_id
_entity_poly.type
_entity_poly.pdbx_seq_one_letter_code
_entity_poly.pdbx_strand_id
1 'polypeptide(L)'
;MNMPIEEDFRDAADRATKLPKRPPNDVLLQLYSLYKQGTEGDVSGTRPGFAEFEGRAKYDAWNKLQGKTSEEAMQEYINLVQDLEKETAG
;
A
#
# COMPACT_ATOMS: atom_id res chain seq x y z
N MET A 1 1.07 25.93 -7.40
CA MET A 1 2.12 24.97 -7.70
C MET A 1 1.74 23.61 -7.12
N ASN A 2 1.80 22.58 -7.94
CA ASN A 2 1.42 21.24 -7.49
C ASN A 2 2.56 20.59 -6.73
N MET A 3 2.22 19.94 -5.62
CA MET A 3 3.20 19.10 -4.93
C MET A 3 3.41 17.82 -5.74
N PRO A 4 4.65 17.34 -5.86
CA PRO A 4 4.86 16.06 -6.50
C PRO A 4 4.10 14.97 -5.75
N ILE A 5 3.55 14.02 -6.50
CA ILE A 5 2.78 12.93 -5.90
C ILE A 5 3.64 12.12 -4.91
N GLU A 6 4.96 12.05 -5.14
CA GLU A 6 5.87 11.34 -4.25
C GLU A 6 5.86 11.92 -2.84
N GLU A 7 5.75 13.25 -2.72
CA GLU A 7 5.67 13.89 -1.41
C GLU A 7 4.36 13.57 -0.72
N ASP A 8 3.25 13.63 -1.45
CA ASP A 8 1.94 13.29 -0.91
C ASP A 8 1.89 11.82 -0.49
N PHE A 9 2.50 10.96 -1.29
CA PHE A 9 2.58 9.53 -1.00
C PHE A 9 3.38 9.26 0.28
N ARG A 10 4.54 9.91 0.41
CA ARG A 10 5.38 9.77 1.59
C ARG A 10 4.67 10.27 2.84
N ASP A 11 3.96 11.38 2.71
CA ASP A 11 3.16 11.93 3.80
C ASP A 11 2.04 10.96 4.20
N ALA A 12 1.37 10.37 3.21
CA ALA A 12 0.31 9.38 3.49
C ALA A 12 0.89 8.16 4.19
N ALA A 13 2.08 7.70 3.79
CA ALA A 13 2.73 6.56 4.44
C ALA A 13 3.04 6.84 5.91
N ASP A 14 3.47 8.07 6.21
CA ASP A 14 3.70 8.47 7.59
C ASP A 14 2.39 8.49 8.38
N ARG A 15 1.34 9.07 7.81
CA ARG A 15 0.03 9.13 8.47
C ARG A 15 -0.56 7.73 8.69
N ALA A 16 -0.29 6.79 7.78
CA ALA A 16 -0.78 5.42 7.92
C ALA A 16 -0.27 4.75 9.20
N THR A 17 0.94 5.10 9.64
CA THR A 17 1.50 4.54 10.89
C THR A 17 0.88 5.16 12.13
N LYS A 18 0.12 6.25 11.97
CA LYS A 18 -0.46 7.00 13.08
C LYS A 18 -1.97 6.85 13.18
N LEU A 19 -2.55 5.93 12.39
CA LEU A 19 -3.99 5.68 12.47
C LEU A 19 -4.36 5.22 13.88
N PRO A 20 -5.44 5.78 14.45
CA PRO A 20 -5.81 5.44 15.83
C PRO A 20 -6.31 4.00 15.98
N LYS A 21 -6.71 3.37 14.88
CA LYS A 21 -7.21 2.00 14.90
C LYS A 21 -6.50 1.19 13.82
N ARG A 22 -6.04 -0.01 14.19
CA ARG A 22 -5.36 -0.89 13.23
C ARG A 22 -6.36 -1.38 12.20
N PRO A 23 -6.09 -1.18 10.89
CA PRO A 23 -6.97 -1.71 9.85
C PRO A 23 -7.02 -3.23 9.85
N PRO A 24 -8.10 -3.82 9.29
CA PRO A 24 -8.15 -5.27 9.11
C PRO A 24 -7.00 -5.79 8.24
N ASN A 25 -6.68 -7.06 8.35
CA ASN A 25 -5.56 -7.66 7.63
C ASN A 25 -5.65 -7.50 6.12
N ASP A 26 -6.84 -7.59 5.53
CA ASP A 26 -7.01 -7.42 4.10
C ASP A 26 -6.66 -5.99 3.66
N VAL A 27 -7.02 -5.01 4.47
CA VAL A 27 -6.69 -3.61 4.20
C VAL A 27 -5.18 -3.37 4.37
N LEU A 28 -4.58 -3.99 5.39
CA LEU A 28 -3.13 -3.91 5.58
C LEU A 28 -2.38 -4.49 4.38
N LEU A 29 -2.88 -5.57 3.80
CA LEU A 29 -2.30 -6.14 2.58
C LEU A 29 -2.45 -5.21 1.38
N GLN A 30 -3.60 -4.51 1.28
CA GLN A 30 -3.78 -3.51 0.23
C GLN A 30 -2.78 -2.36 0.38
N LEU A 31 -2.63 -1.85 1.59
CA LEU A 31 -1.65 -0.79 1.86
C LEU A 31 -0.24 -1.25 1.50
N TYR A 32 0.13 -2.45 1.93
CA TYR A 32 1.43 -3.00 1.64
C TYR A 32 1.67 -3.10 0.13
N SER A 33 0.72 -3.70 -0.59
CA SER A 33 0.88 -3.94 -2.03
C SER A 33 0.95 -2.64 -2.83
N LEU A 34 0.11 -1.66 -2.48
CA LEU A 34 0.14 -0.36 -3.15
C LEU A 34 1.44 0.37 -2.85
N TYR A 35 1.93 0.27 -1.62
CA TYR A 35 3.21 0.87 -1.26
C TYR A 35 4.36 0.25 -2.06
N LYS A 36 4.40 -1.08 -2.16
CA LYS A 36 5.43 -1.76 -2.94
C LYS A 36 5.35 -1.43 -4.43
N GLN A 37 4.14 -1.43 -4.99
CA GLN A 37 3.96 -1.10 -6.39
C GLN A 37 4.36 0.35 -6.67
N GLY A 38 4.05 1.26 -5.74
CA GLY A 38 4.41 2.67 -5.88
C GLY A 38 5.91 2.92 -5.76
N THR A 39 6.62 2.16 -4.94
CA THR A 39 8.05 2.38 -4.70
C THR A 39 8.95 1.53 -5.57
N GLU A 40 8.57 0.30 -5.87
CA GLU A 40 9.43 -0.65 -6.58
C GLU A 40 8.89 -1.08 -7.94
N GLY A 41 7.63 -0.78 -8.25
CA GLY A 41 7.02 -1.24 -9.49
C GLY A 41 6.53 -2.68 -9.35
N ASP A 42 6.53 -3.39 -10.48
CA ASP A 42 6.02 -4.76 -10.53
C ASP A 42 6.79 -5.69 -9.59
N VAL A 43 6.05 -6.68 -9.07
CA VAL A 43 6.63 -7.68 -8.16
C VAL A 43 7.86 -8.34 -8.78
N SER A 44 8.87 -8.54 -7.95
CA SER A 44 10.11 -9.20 -8.34
C SER A 44 10.51 -10.18 -7.25
N GLY A 45 11.43 -11.06 -7.60
CA GLY A 45 11.92 -12.07 -6.68
C GLY A 45 11.07 -13.32 -6.69
N THR A 46 11.43 -14.26 -5.83
CA THR A 46 10.78 -15.57 -5.76
C THR A 46 9.60 -15.51 -4.78
N ARG A 47 8.48 -16.10 -5.17
CA ARG A 47 7.33 -16.23 -4.29
C ARG A 47 7.71 -17.05 -3.07
N PRO A 48 7.45 -16.56 -1.84
CA PRO A 48 7.74 -17.33 -0.64
C PRO A 48 7.05 -18.68 -0.62
N GLY A 49 7.63 -19.64 0.10
CA GLY A 49 7.07 -20.97 0.20
C GLY A 49 5.75 -20.98 0.95
N PHE A 50 4.99 -22.08 0.79
CA PHE A 50 3.65 -22.15 1.36
C PHE A 50 3.64 -22.09 2.89
N ALA A 51 4.74 -22.40 3.54
CA ALA A 51 4.82 -22.34 5.01
C ALA A 51 5.07 -20.90 5.49
N GLU A 52 5.42 -20.00 4.62
CA GLU A 52 5.66 -18.59 4.96
C GLU A 52 4.41 -17.78 4.63
N PHE A 53 3.37 -17.94 5.44
CA PHE A 53 2.03 -17.41 5.14
C PHE A 53 2.00 -15.90 4.94
N GLU A 54 2.61 -15.15 5.84
CA GLU A 54 2.60 -13.68 5.73
C GLU A 54 3.35 -13.18 4.51
N GLY A 55 4.56 -13.72 4.29
CA GLY A 55 5.36 -13.33 3.13
C GLY A 55 4.67 -13.67 1.83
N ARG A 56 4.05 -14.84 1.78
CA ARG A 56 3.33 -15.29 0.60
C ARG A 56 2.10 -14.43 0.30
N ALA A 57 1.34 -14.09 1.35
CA ALA A 57 0.18 -13.21 1.21
C ALA A 57 0.58 -11.83 0.69
N LYS A 58 1.67 -11.29 1.22
CA LYS A 58 2.19 -9.99 0.77
C LYS A 58 2.65 -10.05 -0.68
N TYR A 59 3.38 -11.09 -1.03
CA TYR A 59 3.83 -11.28 -2.41
C TYR A 59 2.65 -11.37 -3.38
N ASP A 60 1.65 -12.16 -3.03
CA ASP A 60 0.48 -12.36 -3.87
C ASP A 60 -0.33 -11.08 -4.03
N ALA A 61 -0.47 -10.31 -2.96
CA ALA A 61 -1.17 -9.03 -3.03
C ALA A 61 -0.45 -8.05 -3.96
N TRP A 62 0.87 -7.98 -3.86
CA TRP A 62 1.69 -7.14 -4.73
C TRP A 62 1.61 -7.63 -6.19
N ASN A 63 1.68 -8.95 -6.39
CA ASN A 63 1.61 -9.54 -7.73
C ASN A 63 0.30 -9.18 -8.45
N LYS A 64 -0.79 -9.03 -7.73
CA LYS A 64 -2.08 -8.66 -8.31
C LYS A 64 -2.06 -7.27 -8.93
N LEU A 65 -1.11 -6.43 -8.55
CA LEU A 65 -1.00 -5.07 -9.06
C LEU A 65 -0.07 -4.96 -10.26
N GLN A 66 0.43 -6.08 -10.76
CA GLN A 66 1.35 -6.08 -11.89
C GLN A 66 0.78 -5.27 -13.06
N GLY A 67 1.60 -4.42 -13.63
CA GLY A 67 1.20 -3.54 -14.73
C GLY A 67 0.69 -2.18 -14.28
N LYS A 68 0.33 -2.01 -13.01
CA LYS A 68 -0.10 -0.70 -12.51
C LYS A 68 1.13 0.21 -12.39
N THR A 69 1.00 1.45 -12.85
CA THR A 69 2.13 2.38 -12.77
C THR A 69 2.38 2.80 -11.34
N SER A 70 3.62 3.25 -11.08
CA SER A 70 3.98 3.75 -9.75
C SER A 70 3.06 4.90 -9.33
N GLU A 71 2.76 5.81 -10.26
CA GLU A 71 1.90 6.95 -9.96
C GLU A 71 0.48 6.51 -9.62
N GLU A 72 -0.07 5.55 -10.37
CA GLU A 72 -1.40 5.01 -10.08
C GLU A 72 -1.44 4.38 -8.69
N ALA A 73 -0.42 3.59 -8.36
CA ALA A 73 -0.34 2.93 -7.07
C ALA A 73 -0.20 3.94 -5.94
N MET A 74 0.62 4.97 -6.14
CA MET A 74 0.77 6.03 -5.14
C MET A 74 -0.54 6.75 -4.89
N GLN A 75 -1.28 7.07 -5.96
CA GLN A 75 -2.54 7.78 -5.81
C GLN A 75 -3.56 6.92 -5.09
N GLU A 76 -3.64 5.64 -5.42
CA GLU A 76 -4.55 4.72 -4.74
C GLU A 76 -4.18 4.54 -3.27
N TYR A 77 -2.89 4.51 -2.96
CA TYR A 77 -2.43 4.45 -1.57
C TYR A 77 -2.88 5.70 -0.79
N ILE A 78 -2.65 6.87 -1.37
CA ILE A 78 -3.07 8.13 -0.76
C ILE A 78 -4.57 8.13 -0.49
N ASN A 79 -5.36 7.71 -1.48
CA ASN A 79 -6.82 7.66 -1.34
C ASN A 79 -7.25 6.70 -0.24
N LEU A 80 -6.60 5.54 -0.18
CA LEU A 80 -6.93 4.54 0.85
C LEU A 80 -6.63 5.06 2.25
N VAL A 81 -5.47 5.71 2.44
CA VAL A 81 -5.14 6.29 3.74
C VAL A 81 -6.15 7.36 4.14
N GLN A 82 -6.54 8.23 3.19
CA GLN A 82 -7.54 9.25 3.45
C GLN A 82 -8.88 8.64 3.87
N ASP A 83 -9.30 7.57 3.21
CA ASP A 83 -10.53 6.88 3.56
C ASP A 83 -10.46 6.28 4.97
N LEU A 84 -9.33 5.69 5.31
CA LEU A 84 -9.13 5.11 6.64
C LEU A 84 -9.14 6.19 7.71
N GLU A 85 -8.55 7.35 7.42
CA GLU A 85 -8.57 8.48 8.36
C GLU A 85 -10.00 8.97 8.59
N LYS A 86 -10.81 9.04 7.55
CA LYS A 86 -12.21 9.46 7.67
C LYS A 86 -13.02 8.47 8.50
N GLU A 87 -12.79 7.19 8.32
CA GLU A 87 -13.48 6.15 9.07
C GLU A 87 -13.18 6.22 10.55
N THR A 88 -11.93 6.55 10.91
CA THR A 88 -11.51 6.57 12.31
C THR A 88 -11.74 7.92 12.98
N ALA A 89 -11.99 8.96 12.19
CA ALA A 89 -12.23 10.31 12.74
C ALA A 89 -13.66 10.50 13.23
N GLY A 90 -14.56 9.65 12.76
CA GLY A 90 -15.96 9.74 13.17
C GLY A 90 -16.21 9.13 14.51
#